data_0fcd14505e01c04fd2642f681a4c13cf
#
_entry.id   0fcd14505e01c04fd2642f681a4c13cf
#
_cell.length_a   1.000
_cell.length_b   1.000
_cell.length_c   1.000
_cell.angle_alpha   90.00
_cell.angle_beta   90.00
_cell.angle_gamma   90.00
#
_symmetry.space_group_name_H-M   'P 1'
#
loop_
_entity.id
_entity.type
_entity.pdbx_description
1 polymer ?
#
loop_
_entity_poly.entity_id
_entity_poly.type
_entity_poly.pdbx_seq_one_letter_code
_entity_poly.pdbx_strand_id
1 'polypeptide(L)'
;MDMKYKLGVLGKGISYSLSPEIHNSFSKQSNIDIEYKIYDIEKDSLSFIENFFKNGGHGLNITQPFKEEVGKFYNEPPSNILYKGDNEIKADSVDAEGLCTDLSKKNIKVNPGTRILLLGLGGAGISIINSSIFRECNFVVWNRSKNKYKSIQRDFLEFKNNYDKKIDLVISCVSEMNNEISEIILNTTFQEFAHIYDINYRNETNTHYKNISLKKNVSFNSGEGMLVEQAALSWGRWFGDIPDTSDVKARIENGRL
;
A
#
# COMPACT_ATOMS: atom_id res chain seq x y z
N MET A 1 -34.15 6.78 -11.52
CA MET A 1 -32.79 6.46 -12.02
C MET A 1 -31.95 6.21 -10.78
N ASP A 2 -31.52 4.99 -10.59
CA ASP A 2 -30.65 4.65 -9.48
C ASP A 2 -29.35 5.44 -9.64
N MET A 3 -28.93 6.11 -8.58
CA MET A 3 -27.78 7.02 -8.59
C MET A 3 -26.51 6.18 -8.57
N LYS A 4 -25.85 6.10 -9.73
CA LYS A 4 -24.57 5.38 -9.86
C LYS A 4 -23.42 6.22 -9.35
N TYR A 5 -22.70 5.73 -8.31
CA TYR A 5 -21.56 6.44 -7.75
C TYR A 5 -20.34 6.34 -8.66
N LYS A 6 -19.75 7.48 -9.02
CA LYS A 6 -18.54 7.54 -9.84
C LYS A 6 -17.31 7.43 -8.96
N LEU A 7 -16.54 6.36 -9.13
CA LEU A 7 -15.30 6.08 -8.42
C LEU A 7 -14.16 5.80 -9.40
N GLY A 8 -12.94 5.71 -8.89
CA GLY A 8 -11.83 5.26 -9.70
C GLY A 8 -10.49 5.21 -8.99
N VAL A 9 -9.48 4.77 -9.72
CA VAL A 9 -8.08 4.85 -9.32
C VAL A 9 -7.33 5.75 -10.29
N LEU A 10 -6.57 6.71 -9.75
CA LEU A 10 -5.74 7.68 -10.48
C LEU A 10 -4.27 7.34 -10.28
N GLY A 11 -3.54 7.18 -11.35
CA GLY A 11 -2.10 6.93 -11.33
C GLY A 11 -1.48 7.07 -12.71
N LYS A 12 -0.22 6.63 -12.85
CA LYS A 12 0.49 6.57 -14.12
C LYS A 12 1.00 5.16 -14.39
N GLY A 13 0.75 4.64 -15.61
CA GLY A 13 1.14 3.29 -16.02
C GLY A 13 0.41 2.21 -15.24
N ILE A 14 -0.90 2.40 -14.98
CA ILE A 14 -1.70 1.55 -14.08
C ILE A 14 -2.80 0.76 -14.77
N SER A 15 -2.73 0.61 -16.10
CA SER A 15 -3.75 -0.12 -16.89
C SER A 15 -4.01 -1.56 -16.42
N TYR A 16 -3.06 -2.16 -15.69
CA TYR A 16 -3.14 -3.50 -15.12
C TYR A 16 -3.84 -3.57 -13.75
N SER A 17 -4.34 -2.45 -13.22
CA SER A 17 -4.89 -2.37 -11.86
C SER A 17 -6.10 -3.29 -11.67
N LEU A 18 -6.07 -4.09 -10.60
CA LEU A 18 -7.18 -4.95 -10.17
C LEU A 18 -8.26 -4.20 -9.37
N SER A 19 -8.06 -2.90 -9.11
CA SER A 19 -9.01 -2.10 -8.30
C SER A 19 -10.44 -2.12 -8.85
N PRO A 20 -10.70 -2.04 -10.18
CA PRO A 20 -12.06 -2.13 -10.69
C PRO A 20 -12.78 -3.44 -10.33
N GLU A 21 -12.09 -4.58 -10.45
CA GLU A 21 -12.65 -5.89 -10.14
C GLU A 21 -12.94 -6.05 -8.65
N ILE A 22 -12.04 -5.55 -7.81
CA ILE A 22 -12.18 -5.55 -6.36
C ILE A 22 -13.39 -4.72 -5.95
N HIS A 23 -13.48 -3.47 -6.39
CA HIS A 23 -14.58 -2.57 -6.02
C HIS A 23 -15.92 -2.98 -6.65
N ASN A 24 -15.93 -3.57 -7.83
CA ASN A 24 -17.15 -4.17 -8.41
C ASN A 24 -17.65 -5.38 -7.59
N SER A 25 -16.75 -6.13 -6.96
CA SER A 25 -17.12 -7.18 -6.02
C SER A 25 -17.78 -6.61 -4.76
N PHE A 26 -17.20 -5.55 -4.19
CA PHE A 26 -17.77 -4.86 -3.04
C PHE A 26 -19.13 -4.21 -3.36
N SER A 27 -19.28 -3.63 -4.55
CA SER A 27 -20.55 -3.11 -5.07
C SER A 27 -21.67 -4.16 -5.02
N LYS A 28 -21.40 -5.37 -5.51
CA LYS A 28 -22.35 -6.48 -5.47
C LYS A 28 -22.68 -6.92 -4.04
N GLN A 29 -21.67 -6.98 -3.17
CA GLN A 29 -21.82 -7.38 -1.77
C GLN A 29 -22.68 -6.37 -0.98
N SER A 30 -22.46 -5.07 -1.21
CA SER A 30 -23.14 -3.98 -0.49
C SER A 30 -24.42 -3.52 -1.15
N ASN A 31 -24.77 -4.05 -2.33
CA ASN A 31 -25.89 -3.59 -3.16
C ASN A 31 -25.87 -2.07 -3.44
N ILE A 32 -24.66 -1.52 -3.69
CA ILE A 32 -24.43 -0.12 -4.04
C ILE A 32 -23.96 -0.06 -5.48
N ASP A 33 -24.70 0.62 -6.37
CA ASP A 33 -24.33 0.73 -7.79
C ASP A 33 -23.20 1.74 -7.99
N ILE A 34 -22.09 1.28 -8.58
CA ILE A 34 -20.90 2.09 -8.84
C ILE A 34 -20.46 2.01 -10.30
N GLU A 35 -19.78 3.06 -10.74
CA GLU A 35 -18.92 3.04 -11.91
C GLU A 35 -17.47 3.28 -11.45
N TYR A 36 -16.65 2.23 -11.43
CA TYR A 36 -15.26 2.33 -11.04
C TYR A 36 -14.33 2.25 -12.26
N LYS A 37 -13.50 3.30 -12.49
CA LYS A 37 -12.62 3.41 -13.65
C LYS A 37 -11.15 3.54 -13.29
N ILE A 38 -10.28 3.10 -14.19
CA ILE A 38 -8.85 3.41 -14.15
C ILE A 38 -8.63 4.73 -14.89
N TYR A 39 -8.03 5.68 -14.21
CA TYR A 39 -7.58 6.96 -14.77
C TYR A 39 -6.06 6.94 -14.84
N ASP A 40 -5.55 6.50 -15.99
CA ASP A 40 -4.12 6.41 -16.26
C ASP A 40 -3.69 7.70 -16.99
N ILE A 41 -2.99 8.58 -16.27
CA ILE A 41 -2.59 9.90 -16.78
C ILE A 41 -1.09 10.14 -16.60
N GLU A 42 -0.51 10.94 -17.50
CA GLU A 42 0.91 11.26 -17.45
C GLU A 42 1.28 12.30 -16.39
N LYS A 43 0.43 13.32 -16.19
CA LYS A 43 0.65 14.51 -15.33
C LYS A 43 -0.67 15.22 -15.03
N ASP A 44 -0.59 16.35 -14.33
CA ASP A 44 -1.72 17.25 -14.01
C ASP A 44 -2.80 16.59 -13.14
N SER A 45 -2.34 15.77 -12.16
CA SER A 45 -3.23 15.02 -11.27
C SER A 45 -4.21 15.92 -10.50
N LEU A 46 -3.80 17.10 -10.05
CA LEU A 46 -4.65 18.00 -9.27
C LEU A 46 -5.78 18.59 -10.13
N SER A 47 -5.49 19.01 -11.35
CA SER A 47 -6.52 19.50 -12.29
C SER A 47 -7.51 18.37 -12.65
N PHE A 48 -7.02 17.15 -12.81
CA PHE A 48 -7.87 15.99 -13.03
C PHE A 48 -8.82 15.77 -11.83
N ILE A 49 -8.29 15.77 -10.61
CA ILE A 49 -9.04 15.57 -9.37
C ILE A 49 -10.15 16.63 -9.24
N GLU A 50 -9.81 17.90 -9.42
CA GLU A 50 -10.80 19.00 -9.38
C GLU A 50 -11.94 18.77 -10.37
N ASN A 51 -11.61 18.47 -11.62
CA ASN A 51 -12.60 18.20 -12.67
C ASN A 51 -13.44 16.94 -12.36
N PHE A 52 -12.82 15.88 -11.84
CA PHE A 52 -13.52 14.65 -11.48
C PHE A 52 -14.61 14.91 -10.44
N PHE A 53 -14.29 15.59 -9.34
CA PHE A 53 -15.26 15.89 -8.28
C PHE A 53 -16.30 16.92 -8.71
N LYS A 54 -15.93 17.92 -9.51
CA LYS A 54 -16.86 18.91 -10.09
C LYS A 54 -17.89 18.23 -11.00
N ASN A 55 -17.51 17.19 -11.71
CA ASN A 55 -18.41 16.42 -12.60
C ASN A 55 -19.11 15.25 -11.90
N GLY A 56 -19.29 15.32 -10.58
CA GLY A 56 -20.07 14.35 -9.81
C GLY A 56 -19.31 13.11 -9.37
N GLY A 57 -17.97 13.13 -9.39
CA GLY A 57 -17.15 12.10 -8.78
C GLY A 57 -17.46 11.95 -7.28
N HIS A 58 -17.42 10.73 -6.76
CA HIS A 58 -17.73 10.41 -5.37
C HIS A 58 -16.45 10.14 -4.56
N GLY A 59 -15.49 9.39 -5.12
CA GLY A 59 -14.23 9.08 -4.49
C GLY A 59 -13.17 8.58 -5.47
N LEU A 60 -11.91 8.78 -5.13
CA LEU A 60 -10.75 8.34 -5.91
C LEU A 60 -9.75 7.62 -5.02
N ASN A 61 -9.26 6.46 -5.45
CA ASN A 61 -7.98 5.98 -4.99
C ASN A 61 -6.86 6.69 -5.75
N ILE A 62 -5.78 6.99 -5.06
CA ILE A 62 -4.59 7.63 -5.64
C ILE A 62 -3.42 6.66 -5.51
N THR A 63 -2.70 6.43 -6.61
CA THR A 63 -1.50 5.61 -6.59
C THR A 63 -0.30 6.35 -7.16
N GLN A 64 0.82 5.64 -7.36
CA GLN A 64 2.04 6.25 -7.86
C GLN A 64 1.83 6.90 -9.25
N PRO A 65 2.52 8.04 -9.52
CA PRO A 65 3.44 8.73 -8.63
C PRO A 65 2.77 9.80 -7.76
N PHE A 66 1.44 9.94 -7.79
CA PHE A 66 0.72 11.13 -7.35
C PHE A 66 0.42 11.21 -5.84
N LYS A 67 0.64 10.14 -5.05
CA LYS A 67 0.32 10.12 -3.61
C LYS A 67 0.92 11.28 -2.81
N GLU A 68 2.20 11.62 -3.07
CA GLU A 68 2.90 12.69 -2.34
C GLU A 68 2.41 14.07 -2.75
N GLU A 69 2.19 14.30 -4.06
CA GLU A 69 1.67 15.54 -4.60
C GLU A 69 0.27 15.84 -4.06
N VAL A 70 -0.60 14.83 -4.09
CA VAL A 70 -1.98 14.93 -3.60
C VAL A 70 -2.01 15.15 -2.09
N GLY A 71 -1.27 14.39 -1.31
CA GLY A 71 -1.19 14.60 0.13
C GLY A 71 -0.75 16.02 0.47
N LYS A 72 0.32 16.51 -0.15
CA LYS A 72 0.82 17.88 0.06
C LYS A 72 -0.23 18.94 -0.29
N PHE A 73 -0.99 18.75 -1.36
CA PHE A 73 -2.04 19.70 -1.77
C PHE A 73 -3.16 19.84 -0.72
N TYR A 74 -3.51 18.72 -0.08
CA TYR A 74 -4.53 18.70 0.97
C TYR A 74 -3.96 18.91 2.40
N ASN A 75 -2.68 19.26 2.55
CA ASN A 75 -1.95 19.37 3.83
C ASN A 75 -1.94 18.07 4.65
N GLU A 76 -1.92 16.94 3.95
CA GLU A 76 -1.88 15.60 4.52
C GLU A 76 -0.57 14.86 4.15
N PRO A 77 -0.20 13.78 4.84
CA PRO A 77 0.81 12.84 4.37
C PRO A 77 0.51 12.29 2.98
N PRO A 78 1.42 11.53 2.34
CA PRO A 78 1.13 10.88 1.07
C PRO A 78 -0.19 10.11 1.13
N SER A 79 -1.18 10.57 0.34
CA SER A 79 -2.56 10.09 0.42
C SER A 79 -2.87 9.10 -0.69
N ASN A 80 -3.59 8.02 -0.39
CA ASN A 80 -4.01 7.03 -1.38
C ASN A 80 -5.52 6.98 -1.59
N ILE A 81 -6.28 7.86 -0.91
CA ILE A 81 -7.73 7.97 -1.06
C ILE A 81 -8.18 9.44 -0.96
N LEU A 82 -9.14 9.79 -1.81
CA LEU A 82 -9.91 11.03 -1.74
C LEU A 82 -11.40 10.72 -1.65
N TYR A 83 -12.13 11.45 -0.83
CA TYR A 83 -13.57 11.30 -0.63
C TYR A 83 -14.25 12.62 -0.29
N LYS A 84 -15.56 12.70 -0.52
CA LYS A 84 -16.35 13.87 -0.14
C LYS A 84 -16.58 13.90 1.36
N GLY A 85 -16.15 14.98 2.02
CA GLY A 85 -16.64 15.39 3.32
C GLY A 85 -17.90 16.24 3.19
N ASP A 86 -18.33 16.86 4.28
CA ASP A 86 -19.57 17.66 4.29
C ASP A 86 -19.53 18.85 3.32
N ASN A 87 -18.42 19.58 3.24
CA ASN A 87 -18.24 20.75 2.37
C ASN A 87 -16.92 20.78 1.61
N GLU A 88 -16.10 19.74 1.71
CA GLU A 88 -14.76 19.69 1.12
C GLU A 88 -14.39 18.27 0.68
N ILE A 89 -13.35 18.17 -0.12
CA ILE A 89 -12.72 16.90 -0.45
C ILE A 89 -11.67 16.61 0.61
N LYS A 90 -11.75 15.44 1.22
CA LYS A 90 -10.80 14.94 2.22
C LYS A 90 -9.82 13.98 1.56
N ALA A 91 -8.56 14.06 2.00
CA ALA A 91 -7.50 13.15 1.64
C ALA A 91 -7.09 12.32 2.87
N ASP A 92 -6.78 11.04 2.67
CA ASP A 92 -6.35 10.13 3.74
C ASP A 92 -5.44 9.04 3.14
N SER A 93 -4.78 8.27 4.00
CA SER A 93 -3.99 7.11 3.62
C SER A 93 -4.39 5.89 4.42
N VAL A 94 -4.87 4.88 3.73
CA VAL A 94 -5.23 3.56 4.29
C VAL A 94 -4.17 2.49 4.00
N ASP A 95 -2.99 2.86 3.49
CA ASP A 95 -1.91 1.91 3.16
C ASP A 95 -1.41 1.16 4.41
N ALA A 96 -1.10 1.88 5.48
CA ALA A 96 -0.60 1.28 6.72
C ALA A 96 -1.64 0.41 7.42
N GLU A 97 -2.90 0.85 7.43
CA GLU A 97 -4.02 0.11 8.01
C GLU A 97 -4.31 -1.17 7.20
N GLY A 98 -4.31 -1.07 5.85
CA GLY A 98 -4.48 -2.23 4.96
C GLY A 98 -3.35 -3.25 5.11
N LEU A 99 -2.10 -2.80 5.20
CA LEU A 99 -0.96 -3.68 5.47
C LEU A 99 -1.11 -4.37 6.83
N CYS A 100 -1.40 -3.63 7.89
CA CYS A 100 -1.55 -4.20 9.24
C CYS A 100 -2.67 -5.24 9.29
N THR A 101 -3.78 -4.97 8.61
CA THR A 101 -4.92 -5.90 8.54
C THR A 101 -4.51 -7.20 7.83
N ASP A 102 -3.79 -7.12 6.71
CA ASP A 102 -3.35 -8.33 6.01
C ASP A 102 -2.28 -9.11 6.79
N LEU A 103 -1.32 -8.41 7.41
CA LEU A 103 -0.34 -9.05 8.31
C LEU A 103 -1.05 -9.83 9.44
N SER A 104 -2.06 -9.21 10.07
CA SER A 104 -2.85 -9.85 11.12
C SER A 104 -3.59 -11.09 10.62
N LYS A 105 -4.25 -11.02 9.47
CA LYS A 105 -4.97 -12.16 8.85
C LYS A 105 -4.02 -13.30 8.45
N LYS A 106 -2.77 -13.00 8.19
CA LYS A 106 -1.69 -13.98 7.91
C LYS A 106 -0.98 -14.47 9.18
N ASN A 107 -1.43 -14.07 10.38
CA ASN A 107 -0.80 -14.35 11.67
C ASN A 107 0.65 -13.83 11.78
N ILE A 108 1.01 -12.80 11.02
CA ILE A 108 2.28 -12.10 11.14
C ILE A 108 2.13 -11.04 12.22
N LYS A 109 2.72 -11.30 13.38
CA LYS A 109 2.58 -10.42 14.54
C LYS A 109 3.50 -9.22 14.43
N VAL A 110 2.93 -8.03 14.60
CA VAL A 110 3.65 -6.76 14.74
C VAL A 110 3.39 -6.24 16.15
N ASN A 111 4.34 -6.48 17.03
CA ASN A 111 4.27 -6.13 18.45
C ASN A 111 5.21 -4.96 18.77
N PRO A 112 5.08 -4.32 19.95
CA PRO A 112 6.09 -3.39 20.44
C PRO A 112 7.50 -3.98 20.38
N GLY A 113 8.43 -3.22 19.79
CA GLY A 113 9.81 -3.65 19.62
C GLY A 113 10.11 -4.49 18.37
N THR A 114 9.10 -4.90 17.59
CA THR A 114 9.32 -5.57 16.27
C THR A 114 10.30 -4.75 15.42
N ARG A 115 11.37 -5.40 14.94
CA ARG A 115 12.36 -4.76 14.05
C ARG A 115 11.96 -4.95 12.61
N ILE A 116 11.66 -3.83 11.96
CA ILE A 116 11.21 -3.79 10.58
C ILE A 116 12.32 -3.21 9.70
N LEU A 117 12.77 -3.98 8.71
CA LEU A 117 13.57 -3.44 7.61
C LEU A 117 12.62 -2.93 6.53
N LEU A 118 12.53 -1.60 6.41
CA LEU A 118 11.72 -0.94 5.39
C LEU A 118 12.58 -0.60 4.19
N LEU A 119 12.23 -1.14 3.04
CA LEU A 119 12.89 -0.91 1.76
C LEU A 119 12.03 0.01 0.89
N GLY A 120 12.50 1.23 0.67
CA GLY A 120 11.82 2.22 -0.18
C GLY A 120 10.92 3.19 0.59
N LEU A 121 11.11 4.49 0.30
CA LEU A 121 10.36 5.62 0.84
C LEU A 121 9.55 6.34 -0.27
N GLY A 122 8.78 5.56 -1.01
CA GLY A 122 7.69 6.09 -1.83
C GLY A 122 6.47 6.39 -0.96
N GLY A 123 5.34 6.79 -1.57
CA GLY A 123 4.13 7.16 -0.84
C GLY A 123 3.70 6.12 0.21
N ALA A 124 3.66 4.83 -0.14
CA ALA A 124 3.30 3.76 0.79
C ALA A 124 4.32 3.60 1.93
N GLY A 125 5.62 3.60 1.60
CA GLY A 125 6.68 3.47 2.62
C GLY A 125 6.67 4.62 3.64
N ILE A 126 6.44 5.85 3.20
CA ILE A 126 6.29 7.03 4.05
C ILE A 126 5.02 6.91 4.91
N SER A 127 3.90 6.47 4.34
CA SER A 127 2.65 6.25 5.08
C SER A 127 2.82 5.19 6.17
N ILE A 128 3.49 4.06 5.86
CA ILE A 128 3.73 2.97 6.81
C ILE A 128 4.59 3.43 7.97
N ILE A 129 5.77 4.02 7.70
CA ILE A 129 6.72 4.37 8.77
C ILE A 129 6.19 5.49 9.67
N ASN A 130 5.41 6.42 9.15
CA ASN A 130 4.84 7.53 9.94
C ASN A 130 3.50 7.17 10.61
N SER A 131 2.92 6.00 10.30
CA SER A 131 1.66 5.58 10.90
C SER A 131 1.78 5.30 12.39
N SER A 132 0.78 5.72 13.16
CA SER A 132 0.64 5.40 14.58
C SER A 132 0.51 3.90 14.85
N ILE A 133 0.04 3.11 13.87
CA ILE A 133 -0.09 1.64 13.95
C ILE A 133 1.28 0.99 14.23
N PHE A 134 2.33 1.49 13.60
CA PHE A 134 3.69 0.97 13.75
C PHE A 134 4.55 1.78 14.73
N ARG A 135 3.92 2.63 15.58
CA ARG A 135 4.62 3.57 16.46
C ARG A 135 5.65 2.90 17.38
N GLU A 136 5.34 1.71 17.89
CA GLU A 136 6.20 1.00 18.84
C GLU A 136 7.19 0.03 18.16
N CYS A 137 7.25 0.02 16.83
CA CYS A 137 8.23 -0.77 16.07
C CYS A 137 9.56 -0.04 15.92
N ASN A 138 10.62 -0.81 15.77
CA ASN A 138 11.96 -0.31 15.50
C ASN A 138 12.27 -0.40 14.00
N PHE A 139 12.31 0.74 13.32
CA PHE A 139 12.56 0.76 11.88
C PHE A 139 14.07 0.85 11.59
N VAL A 140 14.49 0.00 10.65
CA VAL A 140 15.74 0.11 9.90
C VAL A 140 15.37 0.41 8.47
N VAL A 141 15.86 1.50 7.89
CA VAL A 141 15.36 2.01 6.63
C VAL A 141 16.44 2.03 5.58
N TRP A 142 16.14 1.50 4.41
CA TRP A 142 16.94 1.71 3.21
C TRP A 142 16.12 2.44 2.14
N ASN A 143 16.72 3.45 1.54
CA ASN A 143 16.15 4.12 0.37
C ASN A 143 17.26 4.65 -0.54
N ARG A 144 17.10 4.47 -1.85
CA ARG A 144 18.06 4.94 -2.85
C ARG A 144 18.32 6.44 -2.76
N SER A 145 17.29 7.24 -2.57
CA SER A 145 17.40 8.70 -2.43
C SER A 145 17.43 9.13 -0.97
N LYS A 146 18.58 9.57 -0.48
CA LYS A 146 18.78 10.02 0.92
C LYS A 146 17.90 11.21 1.30
N ASN A 147 17.50 12.05 0.34
CA ASN A 147 16.60 13.18 0.60
C ASN A 147 15.23 12.75 1.14
N LYS A 148 14.78 11.55 0.83
CA LYS A 148 13.50 11.00 1.31
C LYS A 148 13.49 10.72 2.82
N TYR A 149 14.63 10.55 3.46
CA TYR A 149 14.71 10.38 4.92
C TYR A 149 14.13 11.58 5.69
N LYS A 150 14.14 12.77 5.10
CA LYS A 150 13.51 13.98 5.68
C LYS A 150 12.00 13.87 5.83
N SER A 151 11.36 12.95 5.14
CA SER A 151 9.91 12.72 5.21
C SER A 151 9.51 11.80 6.38
N ILE A 152 10.48 11.23 7.10
CA ILE A 152 10.23 10.38 8.26
C ILE A 152 10.03 11.25 9.50
N GLN A 153 8.91 11.06 10.20
CA GLN A 153 8.51 11.86 11.36
C GLN A 153 8.73 11.14 12.69
N ARG A 154 9.65 10.17 12.72
CA ARG A 154 9.97 9.36 13.90
C ARG A 154 11.42 8.91 13.87
N ASP A 155 11.88 8.35 14.98
CA ASP A 155 13.21 7.74 15.07
C ASP A 155 13.30 6.50 14.19
N PHE A 156 14.42 6.36 13.49
CA PHE A 156 14.76 5.20 12.67
C PHE A 156 16.29 5.05 12.60
N LEU A 157 16.73 3.86 12.20
CA LEU A 157 18.12 3.60 11.85
C LEU A 157 18.26 3.52 10.33
N GLU A 158 19.24 4.21 9.77
CA GLU A 158 19.60 3.99 8.37
C GLU A 158 20.25 2.61 8.24
N PHE A 159 19.80 1.80 7.27
CA PHE A 159 20.43 0.51 6.99
C PHE A 159 21.89 0.71 6.52
N LYS A 160 22.80 -0.05 7.12
CA LYS A 160 24.23 -0.14 6.77
C LYS A 160 24.61 -1.60 6.65
N ASN A 161 25.57 -1.92 5.78
CA ASN A 161 26.00 -3.30 5.51
C ASN A 161 26.54 -4.05 6.75
N ASN A 162 26.93 -3.33 7.82
CA ASN A 162 27.36 -3.90 9.09
C ASN A 162 26.25 -3.93 10.16
N TYR A 163 24.96 -3.84 9.76
CA TYR A 163 23.86 -3.96 10.69
C TYR A 163 23.80 -5.38 11.25
N ASP A 164 23.97 -5.53 12.55
CA ASP A 164 24.21 -6.81 13.25
C ASP A 164 22.97 -7.37 14.00
N LYS A 165 21.92 -6.56 14.13
CA LYS A 165 20.71 -7.01 14.84
C LYS A 165 19.78 -7.78 13.92
N LYS A 166 19.13 -8.81 14.48
CA LYS A 166 18.18 -9.62 13.74
C LYS A 166 16.91 -8.83 13.38
N ILE A 167 16.39 -9.04 12.17
CA ILE A 167 15.16 -8.44 11.64
C ILE A 167 14.00 -9.43 11.78
N ASP A 168 12.85 -8.94 12.21
CA ASP A 168 11.61 -9.72 12.34
C ASP A 168 10.78 -9.68 11.05
N LEU A 169 10.76 -8.52 10.38
CA LEU A 169 9.94 -8.29 9.21
C LEU A 169 10.67 -7.38 8.21
N VAL A 170 10.76 -7.82 6.97
CA VAL A 170 11.11 -6.94 5.84
C VAL A 170 9.83 -6.48 5.18
N ILE A 171 9.65 -5.17 5.03
CA ILE A 171 8.57 -4.58 4.22
C ILE A 171 9.22 -3.91 3.01
N SER A 172 8.93 -4.43 1.83
CA SER A 172 9.40 -3.85 0.58
C SER A 172 8.33 -2.97 -0.03
N CYS A 173 8.68 -1.69 -0.23
CA CYS A 173 7.88 -0.67 -0.91
C CYS A 173 8.57 -0.16 -2.19
N VAL A 174 9.52 -0.91 -2.74
CA VAL A 174 10.19 -0.56 -3.99
C VAL A 174 9.41 -1.09 -5.17
N SER A 175 9.36 -0.32 -6.26
CA SER A 175 8.63 -0.72 -7.48
C SER A 175 9.33 -1.85 -8.25
N GLU A 176 10.65 -1.96 -8.10
CA GLU A 176 11.47 -2.93 -8.83
C GLU A 176 12.57 -3.49 -7.94
N MET A 177 12.76 -4.79 -8.03
CA MET A 177 13.91 -5.48 -7.43
C MET A 177 15.17 -5.21 -8.23
N ASN A 178 16.29 -4.95 -7.55
CA ASN A 178 17.60 -4.84 -8.16
C ASN A 178 18.66 -5.58 -7.32
N ASN A 179 19.90 -5.64 -7.82
CA ASN A 179 20.98 -6.36 -7.15
C ASN A 179 21.29 -5.81 -5.77
N GLU A 180 21.24 -4.47 -5.59
CA GLU A 180 21.51 -3.83 -4.28
C GLU A 180 20.48 -4.28 -3.23
N ILE A 181 19.18 -4.29 -3.58
CA ILE A 181 18.13 -4.74 -2.67
C ILE A 181 18.28 -6.23 -2.35
N SER A 182 18.63 -7.04 -3.37
CA SER A 182 18.90 -8.47 -3.17
C SER A 182 20.04 -8.70 -2.19
N GLU A 183 21.14 -7.97 -2.33
CA GLU A 183 22.29 -8.04 -1.43
C GLU A 183 21.95 -7.60 -0.01
N ILE A 184 21.17 -6.52 0.14
CA ILE A 184 20.71 -6.07 1.45
C ILE A 184 19.97 -7.18 2.18
N ILE A 185 19.00 -7.82 1.51
CA ILE A 185 18.20 -8.88 2.14
C ILE A 185 19.05 -10.13 2.39
N LEU A 186 19.92 -10.50 1.45
CA LEU A 186 20.82 -11.65 1.61
C LEU A 186 21.82 -11.47 2.76
N ASN A 187 22.28 -10.25 3.01
CA ASN A 187 23.17 -9.90 4.12
C ASN A 187 22.45 -9.64 5.44
N THR A 188 21.11 -9.57 5.42
CA THR A 188 20.30 -9.38 6.63
C THR A 188 20.28 -10.65 7.47
N THR A 189 20.46 -10.49 8.78
CA THR A 189 20.25 -11.56 9.77
C THR A 189 18.78 -11.53 10.22
N PHE A 190 18.12 -12.67 10.21
CA PHE A 190 16.72 -12.78 10.53
C PHE A 190 16.48 -13.42 11.89
N GLN A 191 15.38 -13.02 12.56
CA GLN A 191 14.83 -13.75 13.69
C GLN A 191 14.21 -15.08 13.22
N GLU A 192 14.01 -15.98 14.16
CA GLU A 192 13.17 -17.16 13.94
C GLU A 192 11.73 -16.71 13.59
N PHE A 193 11.13 -17.35 12.60
CA PHE A 193 9.80 -16.98 12.07
C PHE A 193 9.70 -15.58 11.44
N ALA A 194 10.82 -15.03 10.97
CA ALA A 194 10.81 -13.77 10.24
C ALA A 194 10.09 -13.87 8.89
N HIS A 195 9.62 -12.72 8.41
CA HIS A 195 8.88 -12.62 7.15
C HIS A 195 9.50 -11.58 6.21
N ILE A 196 9.36 -11.83 4.92
CA ILE A 196 9.53 -10.84 3.86
C ILE A 196 8.14 -10.55 3.29
N TYR A 197 7.73 -9.30 3.30
CA TYR A 197 6.48 -8.82 2.73
C TYR A 197 6.78 -7.80 1.62
N ASP A 198 6.44 -8.13 0.37
CA ASP A 198 6.52 -7.17 -0.73
C ASP A 198 5.12 -6.60 -0.99
N ILE A 199 4.96 -5.27 -0.89
CA ILE A 199 3.65 -4.64 -1.15
C ILE A 199 3.21 -4.74 -2.62
N ASN A 200 4.13 -5.09 -3.53
CA ASN A 200 3.76 -5.37 -4.91
C ASN A 200 3.08 -6.73 -5.03
N TYR A 201 2.19 -6.82 -6.00
CA TYR A 201 1.47 -8.05 -6.35
C TYR A 201 1.78 -8.55 -7.77
N ARG A 202 2.86 -8.05 -8.38
CA ARG A 202 3.31 -8.48 -9.71
C ARG A 202 4.24 -9.70 -9.60
N ASN A 203 3.99 -10.71 -10.42
CA ASN A 203 4.73 -11.98 -10.42
C ASN A 203 6.25 -11.85 -10.60
N GLU A 204 6.70 -10.88 -11.40
CA GLU A 204 8.14 -10.68 -11.68
C GLU A 204 8.93 -10.34 -10.41
N THR A 205 8.45 -9.35 -9.64
CA THR A 205 9.08 -8.94 -8.39
C THR A 205 8.98 -10.04 -7.33
N ASN A 206 7.81 -10.65 -7.21
CA ASN A 206 7.53 -11.70 -6.23
C ASN A 206 8.45 -12.92 -6.39
N THR A 207 8.81 -13.31 -7.62
CA THR A 207 9.71 -14.44 -7.88
C THR A 207 11.08 -14.22 -7.24
N HIS A 208 11.64 -13.01 -7.32
CA HIS A 208 12.93 -12.69 -6.70
C HIS A 208 12.90 -12.79 -5.19
N TYR A 209 11.88 -12.19 -4.54
CA TYR A 209 11.72 -12.25 -3.09
C TYR A 209 11.48 -13.68 -2.60
N LYS A 210 10.69 -14.48 -3.32
CA LYS A 210 10.46 -15.89 -3.02
C LYS A 210 11.74 -16.70 -3.06
N ASN A 211 12.59 -16.48 -4.06
CA ASN A 211 13.89 -17.16 -4.16
C ASN A 211 14.84 -16.75 -3.01
N ILE A 212 14.86 -15.50 -2.61
CA ILE A 212 15.67 -15.05 -1.47
C ILE A 212 15.11 -15.62 -0.16
N SER A 213 13.80 -15.65 0.02
CA SER A 213 13.17 -16.18 1.22
C SER A 213 13.52 -17.66 1.45
N LEU A 214 13.51 -18.45 0.38
CA LEU A 214 13.95 -19.85 0.42
C LEU A 214 15.42 -19.99 0.85
N LYS A 215 16.33 -19.16 0.29
CA LYS A 215 17.75 -19.15 0.67
C LYS A 215 18.00 -18.76 2.12
N LYS A 216 17.17 -17.87 2.66
CA LYS A 216 17.27 -17.34 4.03
C LYS A 216 16.45 -18.14 5.05
N ASN A 217 15.67 -19.11 4.60
CA ASN A 217 14.72 -19.88 5.41
C ASN A 217 13.76 -18.97 6.19
N VAL A 218 13.14 -18.00 5.49
CA VAL A 218 12.13 -17.10 6.01
C VAL A 218 10.86 -17.17 5.16
N SER A 219 9.71 -16.83 5.71
CA SER A 219 8.45 -16.81 4.96
C SER A 219 8.39 -15.62 4.01
N PHE A 220 7.70 -15.78 2.88
CA PHE A 220 7.42 -14.71 1.91
C PHE A 220 5.93 -14.50 1.73
N ASN A 221 5.51 -13.24 1.64
CA ASN A 221 4.15 -12.83 1.35
C ASN A 221 4.17 -11.67 0.35
N SER A 222 3.28 -11.73 -0.62
CA SER A 222 3.06 -10.70 -1.63
C SER A 222 1.90 -9.78 -1.27
N GLY A 223 1.80 -8.66 -1.97
CA GLY A 223 0.92 -7.53 -1.63
C GLY A 223 -0.55 -7.68 -2.01
N GLU A 224 -1.00 -8.82 -2.56
CA GLU A 224 -2.40 -9.01 -2.96
C GLU A 224 -3.36 -8.80 -1.79
N GLY A 225 -3.01 -9.32 -0.61
CA GLY A 225 -3.82 -9.15 0.57
C GLY A 225 -3.94 -7.70 0.99
N MET A 226 -2.82 -6.97 1.06
CA MET A 226 -2.82 -5.53 1.34
C MET A 226 -3.65 -4.75 0.31
N LEU A 227 -3.57 -5.10 -0.99
CA LEU A 227 -4.34 -4.47 -2.05
C LEU A 227 -5.84 -4.56 -1.77
N VAL A 228 -6.33 -5.72 -1.36
CA VAL A 228 -7.76 -5.92 -1.07
C VAL A 228 -8.18 -5.23 0.22
N GLU A 229 -7.37 -5.32 1.28
CA GLU A 229 -7.69 -4.70 2.57
C GLU A 229 -7.74 -3.17 2.47
N GLN A 230 -6.76 -2.53 1.80
CA GLN A 230 -6.80 -1.07 1.60
C GLN A 230 -7.96 -0.63 0.69
N ALA A 231 -8.40 -1.47 -0.25
CA ALA A 231 -9.59 -1.19 -1.07
C ALA A 231 -10.88 -1.28 -0.24
N ALA A 232 -10.98 -2.25 0.68
CA ALA A 232 -12.11 -2.36 1.61
C ALA A 232 -12.18 -1.16 2.57
N LEU A 233 -11.03 -0.70 3.07
CA LEU A 233 -10.94 0.51 3.89
C LEU A 233 -11.33 1.76 3.10
N SER A 234 -10.94 1.86 1.83
CA SER A 234 -11.39 2.94 0.94
C SER A 234 -12.91 2.91 0.75
N TRP A 235 -13.48 1.73 0.56
CA TRP A 235 -14.93 1.55 0.50
C TRP A 235 -15.62 2.05 1.78
N GLY A 236 -15.06 1.70 2.95
CA GLY A 236 -15.55 2.18 4.24
C GLY A 236 -15.52 3.71 4.38
N ARG A 237 -14.48 4.38 3.84
CA ARG A 237 -14.41 5.86 3.81
C ARG A 237 -15.48 6.49 2.89
N TRP A 238 -15.85 5.79 1.79
CA TRP A 238 -16.85 6.30 0.85
C TRP A 238 -18.29 6.03 1.28
N PHE A 239 -18.56 4.88 1.90
CA PHE A 239 -19.93 4.38 2.12
C PHE A 239 -20.27 4.04 3.58
N GLY A 240 -19.31 4.08 4.48
CA GLY A 240 -19.50 3.85 5.91
C GLY A 240 -19.20 2.42 6.38
N ASP A 241 -19.52 1.40 5.57
CA ASP A 241 -19.33 0.00 5.94
C ASP A 241 -18.13 -0.63 5.24
N ILE A 242 -17.33 -1.44 5.96
CA ILE A 242 -16.19 -2.17 5.40
C ILE A 242 -16.69 -3.54 4.90
N PRO A 243 -16.56 -3.84 3.59
CA PRO A 243 -17.00 -5.12 3.04
C PRO A 243 -16.10 -6.29 3.48
N ASP A 244 -16.64 -7.52 3.40
CA ASP A 244 -15.84 -8.73 3.59
C ASP A 244 -14.88 -8.92 2.41
N THR A 245 -13.61 -9.17 2.75
CA THR A 245 -12.52 -9.30 1.78
C THR A 245 -12.22 -10.74 1.38
N SER A 246 -12.80 -11.74 2.04
CA SER A 246 -12.41 -13.14 1.94
C SER A 246 -12.60 -13.73 0.54
N ASP A 247 -13.76 -13.50 -0.10
CA ASP A 247 -14.05 -14.00 -1.45
C ASP A 247 -13.13 -13.36 -2.51
N VAL A 248 -12.93 -12.04 -2.42
CA VAL A 248 -12.08 -11.31 -3.37
C VAL A 248 -10.63 -11.79 -3.27
N LYS A 249 -10.10 -11.94 -2.05
CA LYS A 249 -8.76 -12.47 -1.81
C LYS A 249 -8.59 -13.86 -2.39
N ALA A 250 -9.52 -14.76 -2.12
CA ALA A 250 -9.49 -16.13 -2.64
C ALA A 250 -9.50 -16.17 -4.18
N ARG A 251 -10.20 -15.25 -4.84
CA ARG A 251 -10.20 -15.16 -6.31
C ARG A 251 -8.89 -14.66 -6.88
N ILE A 252 -8.26 -13.65 -6.24
CA ILE A 252 -6.94 -13.14 -6.65
C ILE A 252 -5.88 -14.23 -6.48
N GLU A 253 -5.81 -14.86 -5.31
CA GLU A 253 -4.83 -15.92 -5.01
C GLU A 253 -4.95 -17.13 -5.95
N ASN A 254 -6.14 -17.41 -6.46
CA ASN A 254 -6.40 -18.46 -7.45
C ASN A 254 -6.24 -18.01 -8.91
N GLY A 255 -5.78 -16.78 -9.17
CA GLY A 255 -5.63 -16.23 -10.51
C GLY A 255 -6.95 -16.11 -11.30
N ARG A 256 -8.07 -15.86 -10.59
CA ARG A 256 -9.43 -15.74 -11.16
C ARG A 256 -9.92 -14.28 -11.23
N LEU A 257 -9.05 -13.32 -10.96
CA LEU A 257 -9.21 -11.88 -11.18
C LEU A 257 -8.12 -11.37 -12.10
#